data_623051c5f26314240adcbf5a2fe1e50f
#
_entry.id   623051c5f26314240adcbf5a2fe1e50f
#
_cell.length_a   1.000
_cell.length_b   1.000
_cell.length_c   1.000
_cell.angle_alpha   90.00
_cell.angle_beta   90.00
_cell.angle_gamma   90.00
#
_symmetry.space_group_name_H-M   'P 1'
#
loop_
_entity.id
_entity.type
_entity.pdbx_description
1 polymer ?
#
loop_
_entity_poly.entity_id
_entity_poly.type
_entity_poly.pdbx_seq_one_letter_code
_entity_poly.pdbx_strand_id
1 'polypeptide(L)'
;MTELELAKMVEKAKRWAVEAHAGQKDKAGEDYFTAHISVVVRGVNDDPVAEAVAYLHDTVEDTTITMADIRAEFPKEVADAVDVLTHRKKMSYAEYIWRVHQNPIATKVKLSDLRSNMDLTRLPYPLTQKDLLQEAKYLRAYKMLDGRVSVTAVNPYALYDYLLTNGWVPKEEKTFGTNTPIILTPLSGTVTITVPLDMSVADYDTLMRHALNKLSLYEGKELESVLNMVLTWKPECSSNMNSL
;
A
#
# COMPACT_ATOMS: atom_id res chain seq x y z
N MET A 1 -4.01 -21.04 17.72
CA MET A 1 -5.20 -21.70 17.12
C MET A 1 -4.81 -23.10 16.67
N THR A 2 -5.71 -24.08 16.81
CA THR A 2 -5.54 -25.44 16.26
C THR A 2 -5.77 -25.42 14.74
N GLU A 3 -5.34 -26.47 14.03
CA GLU A 3 -5.62 -26.58 12.58
C GLU A 3 -7.12 -26.53 12.26
N LEU A 4 -7.95 -27.13 13.11
CA LEU A 4 -9.41 -27.08 12.94
C LEU A 4 -9.98 -25.68 13.11
N GLU A 5 -9.45 -24.89 14.06
CA GLU A 5 -9.87 -23.49 14.29
C GLU A 5 -9.45 -22.62 13.11
N LEU A 6 -8.24 -22.81 12.56
CA LEU A 6 -7.75 -22.14 11.37
C LEU A 6 -8.63 -22.45 10.14
N ALA A 7 -8.93 -23.72 9.91
CA ALA A 7 -9.80 -24.11 8.79
C ALA A 7 -11.21 -23.51 8.91
N LYS A 8 -11.81 -23.49 10.10
CA LYS A 8 -13.11 -22.85 10.34
C LYS A 8 -13.08 -21.35 10.12
N MET A 9 -11.99 -20.69 10.51
CA MET A 9 -11.78 -19.25 10.28
C MET A 9 -11.71 -18.94 8.78
N VAL A 10 -10.96 -19.71 8.00
CA VAL A 10 -10.84 -19.54 6.54
C VAL A 10 -12.19 -19.76 5.85
N GLU A 11 -12.92 -20.83 6.18
CA GLU A 11 -14.24 -21.10 5.63
C GLU A 11 -15.25 -20.00 5.99
N LYS A 12 -15.17 -19.43 7.18
CA LYS A 12 -15.98 -18.27 7.58
C LYS A 12 -15.65 -17.04 6.74
N ALA A 13 -14.37 -16.72 6.56
CA ALA A 13 -13.93 -15.59 5.76
C ALA A 13 -14.36 -15.73 4.29
N LYS A 14 -14.22 -16.93 3.73
CA LYS A 14 -14.69 -17.26 2.38
C LYS A 14 -16.19 -17.02 2.21
N ARG A 15 -17.02 -17.54 3.13
CA ARG A 15 -18.48 -17.35 3.09
C ARG A 15 -18.83 -15.87 3.13
N TRP A 16 -18.20 -15.09 4.03
CA TRP A 16 -18.41 -13.66 4.12
C TRP A 16 -18.07 -12.93 2.82
N ALA A 17 -16.95 -13.27 2.20
CA ALA A 17 -16.55 -12.67 0.92
C ALA A 17 -17.54 -13.02 -0.21
N VAL A 18 -18.00 -14.28 -0.31
CA VAL A 18 -18.99 -14.71 -1.31
C VAL A 18 -20.30 -13.94 -1.14
N GLU A 19 -20.80 -13.83 0.09
CA GLU A 19 -22.05 -13.13 0.40
C GLU A 19 -21.94 -11.62 0.16
N ALA A 20 -20.82 -11.01 0.60
CA ALA A 20 -20.61 -9.57 0.52
C ALA A 20 -20.42 -9.07 -0.91
N HIS A 21 -19.72 -9.83 -1.75
CA HIS A 21 -19.46 -9.48 -3.15
C HIS A 21 -20.46 -10.09 -4.15
N ALA A 22 -21.59 -10.64 -3.66
CA ALA A 22 -22.59 -11.25 -4.51
C ALA A 22 -23.13 -10.28 -5.56
N GLY A 23 -22.98 -10.62 -6.85
CA GLY A 23 -23.39 -9.79 -7.98
C GLY A 23 -22.45 -8.66 -8.36
N GLN A 24 -21.36 -8.45 -7.60
CA GLN A 24 -20.31 -7.49 -7.99
C GLN A 24 -19.54 -8.00 -9.23
N LYS A 25 -19.18 -7.08 -10.13
CA LYS A 25 -18.44 -7.35 -11.34
C LYS A 25 -17.08 -6.64 -11.30
N ASP A 26 -16.07 -7.26 -11.87
CA ASP A 26 -14.78 -6.62 -12.10
C ASP A 26 -14.79 -5.74 -13.37
N LYS A 27 -13.64 -5.14 -13.71
CA LYS A 27 -13.49 -4.30 -14.92
C LYS A 27 -13.70 -5.05 -16.23
N ALA A 28 -13.53 -6.38 -16.24
CA ALA A 28 -13.78 -7.22 -17.40
C ALA A 28 -15.26 -7.65 -17.51
N GLY A 29 -16.09 -7.34 -16.50
CA GLY A 29 -17.48 -7.75 -16.43
C GLY A 29 -17.68 -9.14 -15.85
N GLU A 30 -16.61 -9.76 -15.34
CA GLU A 30 -16.63 -11.08 -14.72
C GLU A 30 -17.06 -11.00 -13.24
N ASP A 31 -17.47 -12.12 -12.66
CA ASP A 31 -17.83 -12.20 -11.24
C ASP A 31 -16.62 -11.85 -10.36
N TYR A 32 -16.77 -10.86 -9.47
CA TYR A 32 -15.67 -10.29 -8.70
C TYR A 32 -15.00 -11.31 -7.77
N PHE A 33 -15.81 -12.16 -7.11
CA PHE A 33 -15.27 -13.19 -6.23
C PHE A 33 -14.39 -14.18 -7.00
N THR A 34 -14.86 -14.63 -8.16
CA THR A 34 -14.14 -15.63 -8.97
C THR A 34 -12.93 -15.02 -9.70
N ALA A 35 -13.10 -13.83 -10.30
CA ALA A 35 -12.09 -13.22 -11.15
C ALA A 35 -11.00 -12.47 -10.38
N HIS A 36 -11.28 -12.02 -9.14
CA HIS A 36 -10.33 -11.27 -8.33
C HIS A 36 -10.06 -11.92 -6.97
N ILE A 37 -11.05 -12.00 -6.06
CA ILE A 37 -10.84 -12.49 -4.69
C ILE A 37 -10.17 -13.88 -4.68
N SER A 38 -10.69 -14.83 -5.47
CA SER A 38 -10.13 -16.19 -5.55
C SER A 38 -8.71 -16.22 -6.13
N VAL A 39 -8.36 -15.27 -7.00
CA VAL A 39 -6.99 -15.14 -7.55
C VAL A 39 -6.03 -14.68 -6.47
N VAL A 40 -6.42 -13.65 -5.68
CA VAL A 40 -5.63 -13.14 -4.55
C VAL A 40 -5.39 -14.23 -3.51
N VAL A 41 -6.44 -14.96 -3.14
CA VAL A 41 -6.36 -16.09 -2.19
C VAL A 41 -5.36 -17.16 -2.65
N ARG A 42 -5.38 -17.56 -3.92
CA ARG A 42 -4.44 -18.58 -4.44
C ARG A 42 -2.98 -18.17 -4.27
N GLY A 43 -2.66 -16.87 -4.24
CA GLY A 43 -1.31 -16.37 -4.04
C GLY A 43 -0.80 -16.42 -2.61
N VAL A 44 -1.65 -16.79 -1.63
CA VAL A 44 -1.33 -16.78 -0.18
C VAL A 44 -1.87 -18.00 0.58
N ASN A 45 -2.36 -19.02 -0.11
CA ASN A 45 -3.06 -20.18 0.47
C ASN A 45 -2.15 -21.16 1.23
N ASP A 46 -0.86 -20.86 1.34
CA ASP A 46 0.11 -21.55 2.20
C ASP A 46 0.06 -21.08 3.67
N ASP A 47 -0.76 -20.06 3.98
CA ASP A 47 -0.87 -19.42 5.28
C ASP A 47 -2.35 -19.13 5.60
N PRO A 48 -2.99 -19.91 6.48
CA PRO A 48 -4.44 -19.78 6.76
C PRO A 48 -4.86 -18.39 7.28
N VAL A 49 -3.97 -17.65 7.96
CA VAL A 49 -4.28 -16.30 8.42
C VAL A 49 -4.27 -15.34 7.22
N ALA A 50 -3.24 -15.40 6.37
CA ALA A 50 -3.19 -14.63 5.15
C ALA A 50 -4.32 -14.99 4.17
N GLU A 51 -4.72 -16.26 4.11
CA GLU A 51 -5.86 -16.72 3.31
C GLU A 51 -7.18 -16.10 3.77
N ALA A 52 -7.45 -16.10 5.09
CA ALA A 52 -8.63 -15.43 5.64
C ALA A 52 -8.61 -13.92 5.36
N VAL A 53 -7.47 -13.26 5.53
CA VAL A 53 -7.30 -11.84 5.21
C VAL A 53 -7.51 -11.58 3.72
N ALA A 54 -7.04 -12.46 2.83
CA ALA A 54 -7.23 -12.34 1.39
C ALA A 54 -8.70 -12.46 0.98
N TYR A 55 -9.49 -13.31 1.63
CA TYR A 55 -10.94 -13.31 1.42
C TYR A 55 -11.61 -12.00 1.83
N LEU A 56 -11.11 -11.35 2.88
CA LEU A 56 -11.75 -10.17 3.50
C LEU A 56 -11.19 -8.82 3.02
N HIS A 57 -10.11 -8.78 2.22
CA HIS A 57 -9.31 -7.58 1.97
C HIS A 57 -10.11 -6.40 1.39
N ASP A 58 -11.09 -6.66 0.54
CA ASP A 58 -11.93 -5.63 -0.10
C ASP A 58 -13.33 -5.49 0.52
N THR A 59 -13.69 -6.36 1.48
CA THR A 59 -15.06 -6.37 2.02
C THR A 59 -15.43 -5.05 2.70
N VAL A 60 -14.49 -4.40 3.40
CA VAL A 60 -14.76 -3.14 4.13
C VAL A 60 -14.77 -1.93 3.19
N GLU A 61 -14.01 -1.96 2.08
CA GLU A 61 -14.01 -0.87 1.09
C GLU A 61 -15.22 -0.91 0.18
N ASP A 62 -15.61 -2.10 -0.28
CA ASP A 62 -16.50 -2.28 -1.41
C ASP A 62 -17.91 -2.76 -1.02
N THR A 63 -18.14 -3.09 0.26
CA THR A 63 -19.43 -3.67 0.71
C THR A 63 -19.99 -2.98 1.95
N THR A 64 -21.03 -3.54 2.53
CA THR A 64 -21.63 -3.03 3.78
C THR A 64 -20.97 -3.54 5.06
N ILE A 65 -19.99 -4.47 4.94
CA ILE A 65 -19.24 -4.97 6.09
C ILE A 65 -18.36 -3.86 6.65
N THR A 66 -18.39 -3.72 7.97
CA THR A 66 -17.60 -2.69 8.67
C THR A 66 -16.40 -3.30 9.39
N MET A 67 -15.40 -2.46 9.74
CA MET A 67 -14.30 -2.90 10.61
C MET A 67 -14.76 -3.36 11.99
N ALA A 68 -15.93 -2.88 12.48
CA ALA A 68 -16.50 -3.35 13.73
C ALA A 68 -16.95 -4.80 13.62
N ASP A 69 -17.58 -5.18 12.49
CA ASP A 69 -17.99 -6.56 12.22
C ASP A 69 -16.77 -7.48 12.12
N ILE A 70 -15.73 -7.06 11.39
CA ILE A 70 -14.48 -7.83 11.29
C ILE A 70 -13.85 -8.06 12.67
N ARG A 71 -13.76 -7.03 13.51
CA ARG A 71 -13.19 -7.14 14.87
C ARG A 71 -14.00 -8.01 15.81
N ALA A 72 -15.31 -8.07 15.64
CA ALA A 72 -16.20 -8.90 16.45
C ALA A 72 -16.08 -10.40 16.10
N GLU A 73 -15.79 -10.71 14.85
CA GLU A 73 -15.96 -12.04 14.28
C GLU A 73 -14.66 -12.77 13.95
N PHE A 74 -13.54 -12.05 13.86
CA PHE A 74 -12.23 -12.59 13.48
C PHE A 74 -11.15 -12.28 14.52
N PRO A 75 -10.10 -13.11 14.62
CA PRO A 75 -8.96 -12.86 15.49
C PRO A 75 -8.32 -11.49 15.23
N LYS A 76 -7.71 -10.92 16.27
CA LYS A 76 -7.10 -9.59 16.21
C LYS A 76 -6.10 -9.45 15.06
N GLU A 77 -5.26 -10.45 14.80
CA GLU A 77 -4.27 -10.42 13.72
C GLU A 77 -4.90 -10.33 12.32
N VAL A 78 -6.04 -11.00 12.10
CA VAL A 78 -6.82 -10.89 10.85
C VAL A 78 -7.44 -9.51 10.76
N ALA A 79 -8.09 -9.04 11.84
CA ALA A 79 -8.74 -7.73 11.86
C ALA A 79 -7.76 -6.58 11.65
N ASP A 80 -6.57 -6.64 12.28
CA ASP A 80 -5.52 -5.62 12.11
C ASP A 80 -5.01 -5.59 10.67
N ALA A 81 -4.82 -6.76 10.03
CA ALA A 81 -4.37 -6.83 8.64
C ALA A 81 -5.44 -6.31 7.66
N VAL A 82 -6.72 -6.63 7.87
CA VAL A 82 -7.83 -6.09 7.05
C VAL A 82 -7.94 -4.57 7.24
N ASP A 83 -7.82 -4.04 8.46
CA ASP A 83 -7.83 -2.58 8.71
C ASP A 83 -6.71 -1.85 7.98
N VAL A 84 -5.52 -2.44 7.94
CA VAL A 84 -4.36 -1.91 7.21
C VAL A 84 -4.58 -1.97 5.69
N LEU A 85 -5.23 -3.02 5.18
CA LEU A 85 -5.56 -3.18 3.75
C LEU A 85 -6.70 -2.27 3.29
N THR A 86 -7.54 -1.79 4.21
CA THR A 86 -8.64 -0.87 3.90
C THR A 86 -8.10 0.54 3.63
N HIS A 87 -8.14 0.99 2.37
CA HIS A 87 -7.67 2.32 1.97
C HIS A 87 -8.70 3.40 2.33
N ARG A 88 -8.32 4.32 3.20
CA ARG A 88 -9.22 5.39 3.68
C ARG A 88 -9.21 6.58 2.72
N LYS A 89 -10.39 7.18 2.44
CA LYS A 89 -10.56 8.30 1.48
C LYS A 89 -9.65 9.51 1.73
N LYS A 90 -9.20 9.74 2.97
CA LYS A 90 -8.33 10.87 3.33
C LYS A 90 -6.83 10.52 3.32
N MET A 91 -6.46 9.31 2.91
CA MET A 91 -5.09 8.83 2.90
C MET A 91 -4.55 8.82 1.48
N SER A 92 -3.33 9.33 1.27
CA SER A 92 -2.67 9.19 -0.02
C SER A 92 -2.33 7.71 -0.29
N TYR A 93 -2.25 7.32 -1.57
CA TYR A 93 -1.92 5.94 -1.92
C TYR A 93 -0.52 5.53 -1.42
N ALA A 94 0.44 6.46 -1.43
CA ALA A 94 1.78 6.24 -0.90
C ALA A 94 1.77 5.96 0.62
N GLU A 95 1.01 6.73 1.39
CA GLU A 95 0.83 6.52 2.82
C GLU A 95 0.15 5.18 3.11
N TYR A 96 -0.86 4.83 2.33
CA TYR A 96 -1.52 3.52 2.39
C TYR A 96 -0.52 2.36 2.19
N ILE A 97 0.28 2.40 1.11
CA ILE A 97 1.28 1.36 0.83
C ILE A 97 2.35 1.31 1.93
N TRP A 98 2.75 2.47 2.49
CA TRP A 98 3.66 2.52 3.63
C TRP A 98 3.09 1.80 4.86
N ARG A 99 1.81 2.02 5.19
CA ARG A 99 1.13 1.31 6.30
C ARG A 99 1.03 -0.18 6.04
N VAL A 100 0.69 -0.59 4.82
CA VAL A 100 0.66 -2.00 4.41
C VAL A 100 2.02 -2.64 4.66
N HIS A 101 3.12 -1.96 4.29
CA HIS A 101 4.48 -2.47 4.49
C HIS A 101 4.83 -2.75 5.96
N GLN A 102 4.20 -2.07 6.93
CA GLN A 102 4.44 -2.30 8.36
C GLN A 102 3.74 -3.57 8.90
N ASN A 103 2.84 -4.19 8.15
CA ASN A 103 2.14 -5.42 8.54
C ASN A 103 2.49 -6.56 7.59
N PRO A 104 3.22 -7.62 8.05
CA PRO A 104 3.67 -8.70 7.16
C PRO A 104 2.52 -9.47 6.46
N ILE A 105 1.40 -9.69 7.16
CA ILE A 105 0.24 -10.39 6.61
C ILE A 105 -0.41 -9.52 5.52
N ALA A 106 -0.66 -8.24 5.81
CA ALA A 106 -1.19 -7.29 4.83
C ALA A 106 -0.25 -7.14 3.63
N THR A 107 1.07 -7.10 3.83
CA THR A 107 2.07 -7.06 2.75
C THR A 107 1.95 -8.29 1.84
N LYS A 108 1.88 -9.50 2.42
CA LYS A 108 1.75 -10.75 1.67
C LYS A 108 0.48 -10.76 0.81
N VAL A 109 -0.65 -10.37 1.38
CA VAL A 109 -1.94 -10.29 0.67
C VAL A 109 -1.89 -9.20 -0.40
N LYS A 110 -1.37 -8.01 -0.10
CA LYS A 110 -1.31 -6.89 -1.07
C LYS A 110 -0.40 -7.18 -2.26
N LEU A 111 0.68 -7.94 -2.08
CA LEU A 111 1.51 -8.40 -3.18
C LEU A 111 0.72 -9.31 -4.15
N SER A 112 -0.13 -10.19 -3.62
CA SER A 112 -1.01 -11.04 -4.44
C SER A 112 -2.10 -10.22 -5.15
N ASP A 113 -2.74 -9.29 -4.44
CA ASP A 113 -3.73 -8.37 -4.98
C ASP A 113 -3.15 -7.51 -6.12
N LEU A 114 -1.97 -6.92 -5.93
CA LEU A 114 -1.31 -6.12 -6.96
C LEU A 114 -0.99 -6.94 -8.21
N ARG A 115 -0.56 -8.20 -8.07
CA ARG A 115 -0.35 -9.11 -9.22
C ARG A 115 -1.66 -9.33 -9.99
N SER A 116 -2.76 -9.59 -9.28
CA SER A 116 -4.08 -9.75 -9.91
C SER A 116 -4.53 -8.47 -10.63
N ASN A 117 -4.33 -7.31 -10.01
CA ASN A 117 -4.71 -6.01 -10.57
C ASN A 117 -3.85 -5.56 -11.77
N MET A 118 -2.60 -6.03 -11.88
CA MET A 118 -1.70 -5.75 -13.01
C MET A 118 -1.91 -6.69 -14.20
N ASP A 119 -2.73 -7.74 -14.08
CA ASP A 119 -3.07 -8.60 -15.21
C ASP A 119 -4.10 -7.89 -16.13
N LEU A 120 -3.58 -7.09 -17.04
CA LEU A 120 -4.38 -6.37 -18.05
C LEU A 120 -4.81 -7.29 -19.22
N THR A 121 -4.29 -8.51 -19.33
CA THR A 121 -4.60 -9.42 -20.45
C THR A 121 -6.05 -9.89 -20.46
N ARG A 122 -6.71 -9.82 -19.31
CA ARG A 122 -8.13 -10.19 -19.10
C ARG A 122 -9.12 -9.10 -19.53
N LEU A 123 -8.66 -7.87 -19.83
CA LEU A 123 -9.55 -6.78 -20.21
C LEU A 123 -10.07 -6.99 -21.65
N PRO A 124 -11.41 -6.92 -21.88
CA PRO A 124 -12.02 -7.21 -23.16
C PRO A 124 -11.99 -6.04 -24.15
N TYR A 125 -11.23 -4.98 -23.84
CA TYR A 125 -11.14 -3.76 -24.66
C TYR A 125 -9.68 -3.32 -24.82
N PRO A 126 -9.35 -2.50 -25.86
CA PRO A 126 -8.01 -1.94 -26.03
C PRO A 126 -7.61 -1.08 -24.84
N LEU A 127 -6.40 -1.29 -24.32
CA LEU A 127 -5.89 -0.57 -23.16
C LEU A 127 -5.88 0.95 -23.39
N THR A 128 -6.37 1.66 -22.39
CA THR A 128 -6.34 3.13 -22.38
C THR A 128 -5.09 3.65 -21.66
N GLN A 129 -4.75 4.92 -21.87
CA GLN A 129 -3.68 5.57 -21.10
C GLN A 129 -3.93 5.48 -19.59
N LYS A 130 -5.19 5.55 -19.16
CA LYS A 130 -5.56 5.42 -17.74
C LYS A 130 -5.20 4.02 -17.19
N ASP A 131 -5.42 2.96 -17.97
CA ASP A 131 -5.07 1.59 -17.55
C ASP A 131 -3.56 1.45 -17.38
N LEU A 132 -2.77 1.97 -18.32
CA LEU A 132 -1.30 1.95 -18.25
C LEU A 132 -0.74 2.75 -17.06
N LEU A 133 -1.30 3.92 -16.76
CA LEU A 133 -0.89 4.71 -15.60
C LEU A 133 -1.27 4.01 -14.29
N GLN A 134 -2.41 3.33 -14.26
CA GLN A 134 -2.84 2.55 -13.10
C GLN A 134 -1.92 1.34 -12.88
N GLU A 135 -1.57 0.61 -13.95
CA GLU A 135 -0.60 -0.48 -13.89
C GLU A 135 0.77 0.01 -13.38
N ALA A 136 1.27 1.12 -13.92
CA ALA A 136 2.54 1.71 -13.49
C ALA A 136 2.52 2.06 -11.98
N LYS A 137 1.42 2.61 -11.47
CA LYS A 137 1.22 2.87 -10.04
C LYS A 137 1.26 1.57 -9.22
N TYR A 138 0.59 0.52 -9.67
CA TYR A 138 0.59 -0.78 -9.00
C TYR A 138 1.96 -1.45 -9.04
N LEU A 139 2.69 -1.35 -10.15
CA LEU A 139 4.04 -1.88 -10.27
C LEU A 139 5.01 -1.20 -9.29
N ARG A 140 4.89 0.13 -9.10
CA ARG A 140 5.67 0.86 -8.08
C ARG A 140 5.36 0.37 -6.67
N ALA A 141 4.07 0.27 -6.33
CA ALA A 141 3.64 -0.27 -5.05
C ALA A 141 4.14 -1.70 -4.81
N TYR A 142 4.07 -2.54 -5.84
CA TYR A 142 4.60 -3.90 -5.78
C TYR A 142 6.09 -3.92 -5.45
N LYS A 143 6.91 -3.12 -6.16
CA LYS A 143 8.36 -3.03 -5.90
C LYS A 143 8.69 -2.53 -4.49
N MET A 144 7.89 -1.59 -3.97
CA MET A 144 8.04 -1.07 -2.59
C MET A 144 7.79 -2.16 -1.54
N LEU A 145 6.78 -3.01 -1.76
CA LEU A 145 6.42 -4.09 -0.84
C LEU A 145 7.31 -5.31 -0.97
N ASP A 146 7.82 -5.61 -2.17
CA ASP A 146 8.70 -6.74 -2.48
C ASP A 146 10.15 -6.52 -1.99
N GLY A 147 10.47 -5.31 -1.50
CA GLY A 147 11.77 -4.99 -0.88
C GLY A 147 12.94 -4.89 -1.84
N ARG A 148 12.71 -4.71 -3.14
CA ARG A 148 13.78 -4.54 -4.13
C ARG A 148 14.46 -3.19 -3.99
N VAL A 149 15.79 -3.16 -3.86
CA VAL A 149 16.56 -1.92 -3.79
C VAL A 149 16.54 -1.21 -5.15
N SER A 150 15.72 -0.18 -5.27
CA SER A 150 15.71 0.72 -6.43
C SER A 150 15.03 2.04 -6.08
N VAL A 151 15.30 3.08 -6.85
CA VAL A 151 14.64 4.39 -6.70
C VAL A 151 13.11 4.27 -6.75
N THR A 152 12.60 3.37 -7.59
CA THR A 152 11.16 3.13 -7.76
C THR A 152 10.54 2.27 -6.64
N ALA A 153 11.36 1.70 -5.77
CA ALA A 153 10.91 0.97 -4.58
C ALA A 153 10.80 1.87 -3.34
N VAL A 154 11.31 3.10 -3.41
CA VAL A 154 11.20 4.05 -2.29
C VAL A 154 9.77 4.56 -2.20
N ASN A 155 9.14 4.29 -1.07
CA ASN A 155 7.85 4.89 -0.76
C ASN A 155 8.05 6.40 -0.47
N PRO A 156 7.34 7.31 -1.15
CA PRO A 156 7.50 8.75 -0.92
C PRO A 156 7.11 9.17 0.49
N TYR A 157 6.20 8.44 1.14
CA TYR A 157 5.84 8.69 2.53
C TYR A 157 6.98 8.31 3.49
N ALA A 158 7.71 7.22 3.22
CA ALA A 158 8.91 6.85 3.98
C ALA A 158 10.01 7.90 3.85
N LEU A 159 10.22 8.41 2.63
CA LEU A 159 11.16 9.52 2.41
C LEU A 159 10.71 10.79 3.13
N TYR A 160 9.44 11.13 3.09
CA TYR A 160 8.88 12.29 3.79
C TYR A 160 9.07 12.18 5.30
N ASP A 161 8.72 11.04 5.90
CA ASP A 161 8.87 10.77 7.33
C ASP A 161 10.34 10.77 7.76
N TYR A 162 11.21 10.16 6.96
CA TYR A 162 12.66 10.24 7.17
C TYR A 162 13.15 11.69 7.23
N LEU A 163 12.75 12.52 6.27
CA LEU A 163 13.16 13.93 6.21
C LEU A 163 12.68 14.71 7.44
N LEU A 164 11.41 14.55 7.84
CA LEU A 164 10.88 15.22 9.03
C LEU A 164 11.67 14.85 10.29
N THR A 165 11.94 13.57 10.48
CA THR A 165 12.67 13.08 11.67
C THR A 165 14.13 13.55 11.69
N ASN A 166 14.71 13.81 10.51
CA ASN A 166 16.08 14.33 10.38
C ASN A 166 16.17 15.87 10.24
N GLY A 167 15.18 16.59 10.75
CA GLY A 167 15.22 18.05 10.90
C GLY A 167 14.89 18.84 9.63
N TRP A 168 14.20 18.21 8.66
CA TRP A 168 13.61 18.93 7.54
C TRP A 168 12.20 19.39 7.89
N VAL A 169 11.81 20.54 7.40
CA VAL A 169 10.48 21.12 7.66
C VAL A 169 9.77 21.40 6.33
N PRO A 170 8.46 21.14 6.23
CA PRO A 170 7.69 21.51 5.04
C PRO A 170 7.65 23.02 4.90
N LYS A 171 7.77 23.55 3.68
CA LYS A 171 7.59 24.99 3.39
C LYS A 171 6.15 25.44 3.54
N GLU A 172 5.20 24.54 3.33
CA GLU A 172 3.76 24.77 3.45
C GLU A 172 3.14 23.64 4.27
N GLU A 173 2.04 23.91 4.94
CA GLU A 173 1.31 22.86 5.67
C GLU A 173 0.81 21.79 4.71
N LYS A 174 1.08 20.52 5.07
CA LYS A 174 0.60 19.37 4.30
C LYS A 174 -0.92 19.30 4.38
N THR A 175 -1.58 19.33 3.24
CA THR A 175 -2.99 18.97 3.15
C THR A 175 -3.12 17.45 3.11
N PHE A 176 -3.61 16.83 4.17
CA PHE A 176 -3.79 15.39 4.25
C PHE A 176 -4.71 14.88 3.13
N GLY A 177 -4.38 13.72 2.58
CA GLY A 177 -5.16 13.06 1.53
C GLY A 177 -4.96 13.62 0.13
N THR A 178 -4.08 14.59 -0.08
CA THR A 178 -3.72 15.06 -1.42
C THR A 178 -2.50 14.32 -1.97
N ASN A 179 -2.46 14.17 -3.29
CA ASN A 179 -1.28 13.68 -4.01
C ASN A 179 -0.31 14.82 -4.39
N THR A 180 -0.50 16.01 -3.84
CA THR A 180 0.34 17.18 -4.12
C THR A 180 1.77 16.94 -3.63
N PRO A 181 2.80 17.24 -4.44
CA PRO A 181 4.19 17.15 -4.00
C PRO A 181 4.44 18.03 -2.78
N ILE A 182 5.28 17.57 -1.86
CA ILE A 182 5.66 18.32 -0.67
C ILE A 182 7.07 18.83 -0.84
N ILE A 183 7.28 20.12 -0.60
CA ILE A 183 8.59 20.76 -0.62
C ILE A 183 9.08 20.87 0.82
N LEU A 184 10.24 20.27 1.12
CA LEU A 184 10.90 20.35 2.42
C LEU A 184 12.22 21.11 2.31
N THR A 185 12.60 21.75 3.42
CA THR A 185 13.89 22.42 3.58
C THR A 185 14.49 22.06 4.95
N PRO A 186 15.80 21.92 5.10
CA PRO A 186 16.42 21.72 6.41
C PRO A 186 16.28 22.98 7.25
N LEU A 187 16.26 22.85 8.56
CA LEU A 187 16.19 23.97 9.51
C LEU A 187 17.35 24.97 9.32
N SER A 188 18.52 24.48 8.88
CA SER A 188 19.70 25.30 8.58
C SER A 188 20.09 25.10 7.12
N GLY A 189 19.57 25.92 6.20
CA GLY A 189 20.00 25.85 4.81
C GLY A 189 18.94 26.27 3.80
N THR A 190 19.36 26.38 2.53
CA THR A 190 18.53 26.83 1.40
C THR A 190 18.17 25.72 0.43
N VAL A 191 18.70 24.51 0.64
CA VAL A 191 18.40 23.35 -0.20
C VAL A 191 16.95 22.95 -0.02
N THR A 192 16.28 22.58 -1.10
CA THR A 192 14.90 22.07 -1.05
C THR A 192 14.80 20.71 -1.70
N ILE A 193 14.07 19.80 -1.07
CA ILE A 193 13.69 18.51 -1.63
C ILE A 193 12.20 18.51 -1.90
N THR A 194 11.82 18.15 -3.11
CA THR A 194 10.41 17.95 -3.50
C THR A 194 10.11 16.47 -3.48
N VAL A 195 9.25 16.01 -2.57
CA VAL A 195 8.82 14.62 -2.47
C VAL A 195 7.55 14.43 -3.30
N PRO A 196 7.58 13.63 -4.39
CA PRO A 196 6.42 13.39 -5.23
C PRO A 196 5.48 12.40 -4.54
N LEU A 197 4.29 12.82 -4.11
CA LEU A 197 3.32 11.93 -3.44
C LEU A 197 2.40 11.18 -4.42
N ASP A 198 2.20 11.70 -5.62
CA ASP A 198 1.37 11.03 -6.64
C ASP A 198 2.18 9.99 -7.39
N MET A 199 1.99 8.73 -7.02
CA MET A 199 2.65 7.58 -7.65
C MET A 199 2.08 7.23 -9.03
N SER A 200 1.01 7.88 -9.48
CA SER A 200 0.38 7.62 -10.78
C SER A 200 0.90 8.52 -11.92
N VAL A 201 1.66 9.57 -11.59
CA VAL A 201 2.20 10.47 -12.64
C VAL A 201 3.30 9.79 -13.45
N ALA A 202 3.36 10.08 -14.75
CA ALA A 202 4.27 9.41 -15.68
C ALA A 202 5.76 9.64 -15.36
N ASP A 203 6.11 10.80 -14.83
CA ASP A 203 7.48 11.21 -14.50
C ASP A 203 7.88 10.93 -13.02
N TYR A 204 7.04 10.18 -12.28
CA TYR A 204 7.27 9.86 -10.86
C TYR A 204 8.70 9.37 -10.57
N ASP A 205 9.20 8.43 -11.37
CA ASP A 205 10.51 7.83 -11.16
C ASP A 205 11.66 8.85 -11.30
N THR A 206 11.50 9.82 -12.21
CA THR A 206 12.42 10.93 -12.40
C THR A 206 12.37 11.89 -11.22
N LEU A 207 11.18 12.24 -10.76
CA LEU A 207 10.99 13.13 -9.61
C LEU A 207 11.55 12.51 -8.32
N MET A 208 11.28 11.22 -8.09
CA MET A 208 11.83 10.49 -6.92
C MET A 208 13.37 10.41 -6.97
N ARG A 209 13.92 10.12 -8.15
CA ARG A 209 15.39 10.12 -8.36
C ARG A 209 16.00 11.48 -8.04
N HIS A 210 15.36 12.58 -8.47
CA HIS A 210 15.82 13.94 -8.15
C HIS A 210 15.78 14.22 -6.64
N ALA A 211 14.71 13.80 -5.95
CA ALA A 211 14.60 13.96 -4.50
C ALA A 211 15.73 13.24 -3.75
N LEU A 212 15.98 11.97 -4.11
CA LEU A 212 16.99 11.14 -3.48
C LEU A 212 18.42 11.60 -3.81
N ASN A 213 18.69 12.06 -5.04
CA ASN A 213 19.99 12.63 -5.40
C ASN A 213 20.27 13.93 -4.62
N LYS A 214 19.29 14.80 -4.43
CA LYS A 214 19.45 15.99 -3.60
C LYS A 214 19.73 15.63 -2.14
N LEU A 215 19.04 14.62 -1.60
CA LEU A 215 19.30 14.12 -0.25
C LEU A 215 20.73 13.53 -0.15
N SER A 216 21.15 12.73 -1.13
CA SER A 216 22.50 12.16 -1.23
C SER A 216 23.58 13.26 -1.18
N LEU A 217 23.42 14.31 -1.98
CA LEU A 217 24.33 15.46 -1.99
C LEU A 217 24.34 16.23 -0.66
N TYR A 218 23.17 16.44 -0.07
CA TYR A 218 23.04 17.14 1.22
C TYR A 218 23.68 16.36 2.37
N GLU A 219 23.45 15.04 2.41
CA GLU A 219 24.01 14.14 3.43
C GLU A 219 25.50 13.82 3.21
N GLY A 220 26.04 14.14 2.03
CA GLY A 220 27.41 13.75 1.65
C GLY A 220 27.61 12.24 1.54
N LYS A 221 26.56 11.50 1.16
CA LYS A 221 26.54 10.03 1.07
C LYS A 221 26.27 9.58 -0.37
N GLU A 222 26.75 8.38 -0.72
CA GLU A 222 26.40 7.73 -1.98
C GLU A 222 24.90 7.45 -2.07
N LEU A 223 24.32 7.55 -3.28
CA LEU A 223 22.90 7.34 -3.51
C LEU A 223 22.40 5.98 -3.00
N GLU A 224 23.17 4.92 -3.16
CA GLU A 224 22.82 3.57 -2.69
C GLU A 224 22.71 3.52 -1.15
N SER A 225 23.58 4.22 -0.45
CA SER A 225 23.51 4.36 1.02
C SER A 225 22.24 5.07 1.45
N VAL A 226 21.89 6.17 0.76
CA VAL A 226 20.65 6.91 1.03
C VAL A 226 19.41 6.07 0.73
N LEU A 227 19.41 5.32 -0.39
CA LEU A 227 18.34 4.37 -0.72
C LEU A 227 18.14 3.36 0.40
N ASN A 228 19.21 2.71 0.86
CA ASN A 228 19.14 1.74 1.95
C ASN A 228 18.63 2.38 3.25
N MET A 229 19.08 3.59 3.59
CA MET A 229 18.59 4.31 4.77
C MET A 229 17.09 4.55 4.72
N VAL A 230 16.55 5.01 3.58
CA VAL A 230 15.11 5.29 3.44
C VAL A 230 14.28 4.01 3.33
N LEU A 231 14.79 2.99 2.61
CA LEU A 231 14.08 1.70 2.46
C LEU A 231 13.99 0.91 3.78
N THR A 232 15.00 1.04 4.64
CA THR A 232 15.01 0.39 5.96
C THR A 232 14.47 1.27 7.07
N TRP A 233 14.06 2.50 6.74
CA TRP A 233 13.52 3.46 7.69
C TRP A 233 12.28 2.89 8.37
N LYS A 234 12.28 2.89 9.69
CA LYS A 234 11.11 2.58 10.52
C LYS A 234 10.85 3.80 11.39
N PRO A 235 9.65 4.39 11.31
CA PRO A 235 9.29 5.45 12.23
C PRO A 235 9.43 4.92 13.66
N GLU A 236 10.06 5.68 14.54
CA GLU A 236 9.96 5.39 15.97
C GLU A 236 8.48 5.33 16.31
N CYS A 237 8.04 4.26 16.99
CA CYS A 237 6.66 4.10 17.43
C CYS A 237 6.24 5.32 18.26
N SER A 238 5.84 6.39 17.60
CA SER A 238 5.12 7.45 18.26
C SER A 238 3.73 6.90 18.58
N SER A 239 3.52 6.61 19.86
CA SER A 239 2.26 6.21 20.49
C SER A 239 1.08 7.18 20.25
N ASN A 240 1.19 8.08 19.28
CA ASN A 240 0.26 9.17 18.98
C ASN A 240 -0.46 9.07 17.62
N MET A 241 -0.36 7.94 16.88
CA MET A 241 -1.13 7.80 15.62
C MET A 241 -2.61 7.42 15.81
N ASN A 242 -3.11 7.32 17.05
CA ASN A 242 -4.51 6.94 17.33
C ASN A 242 -5.45 8.11 17.61
N SER A 243 -5.04 9.34 17.35
CA SER A 243 -5.88 10.53 17.67
C SER A 243 -5.94 11.58 16.56
N LEU A 244 -6.15 11.14 15.30
CA LEU A 244 -6.60 12.03 14.22
C LEU A 244 -7.60 11.33 13.33
#